data_da398f8773a5a6a66e64386b6ccdcf11
#
_entry.id   da398f8773a5a6a66e64386b6ccdcf11
#
_cell.length_a   1.000
_cell.length_b   1.000
_cell.length_c   1.000
_cell.angle_alpha   90.00
_cell.angle_beta   90.00
_cell.angle_gamma   90.00
#
_symmetry.space_group_name_H-M   'P 1'
#
loop_
_entity.id
_entity.type
_entity.pdbx_description
1 polymer ?
#
loop_
_entity_poly.entity_id
_entity_poly.type
_entity_poly.pdbx_seq_one_letter_code
_entity_poly.pdbx_strand_id
1 'polypeptide(L)'
;MSTITLLGAVIFGGYFIYSGIMHFVNAKGLTGYSKMKKVPAPSFAVAVTGILMILGGLGILFNVDVQESVILLLIFMIPTTFIMHDFWNDKDAHMKGNNKIGFLKNMAIIGALLMMFH
;
A
#
# COMPACT_ATOMS: atom_id res chain seq x y z
N MET A 1 -1.12 -13.22 -21.51
CA MET A 1 -0.62 -11.91 -21.06
C MET A 1 0.49 -11.46 -21.98
N SER A 2 0.42 -10.25 -22.53
CA SER A 2 1.47 -9.72 -23.40
C SER A 2 2.76 -9.46 -22.59
N THR A 3 3.88 -9.31 -23.30
CA THR A 3 5.15 -8.97 -22.65
C THR A 3 5.06 -7.65 -21.89
N ILE A 4 4.40 -6.65 -22.46
CA ILE A 4 4.23 -5.35 -21.82
C ILE A 4 3.39 -5.50 -20.54
N THR A 5 2.30 -6.24 -20.60
CA THR A 5 1.45 -6.49 -19.44
C THR A 5 2.22 -7.26 -18.35
N LEU A 6 3.03 -8.25 -18.76
CA LEU A 6 3.86 -9.00 -17.82
C LEU A 6 4.87 -8.10 -17.11
N LEU A 7 5.52 -7.21 -17.85
CA LEU A 7 6.46 -6.25 -17.25
C LEU A 7 5.75 -5.37 -16.23
N GLY A 8 4.55 -4.88 -16.58
CA GLY A 8 3.75 -4.10 -15.65
C GLY A 8 3.37 -4.90 -14.41
N ALA A 9 2.98 -6.15 -14.56
CA ALA A 9 2.61 -7.02 -13.45
C ALA A 9 3.81 -7.28 -12.53
N VAL A 10 5.01 -7.49 -13.10
CA VAL A 10 6.22 -7.70 -12.32
C VAL A 10 6.57 -6.45 -11.50
N ILE A 11 6.51 -5.29 -12.13
CA ILE A 11 6.84 -4.02 -11.45
C ILE A 11 5.80 -3.71 -10.37
N PHE A 12 4.53 -3.75 -10.72
CA PHE A 12 3.45 -3.37 -9.83
C PHE A 12 3.27 -4.40 -8.70
N GLY A 13 3.13 -5.67 -9.06
CA GLY A 13 2.99 -6.75 -8.09
C GLY A 13 4.23 -6.91 -7.22
N GLY A 14 5.41 -6.79 -7.83
CA GLY A 14 6.68 -6.85 -7.13
C GLY A 14 6.83 -5.75 -6.08
N TYR A 15 6.37 -4.54 -6.39
CA TYR A 15 6.37 -3.43 -5.44
C TYR A 15 5.58 -3.80 -4.18
N PHE A 16 4.38 -4.34 -4.34
CA PHE A 16 3.53 -4.69 -3.19
C PHE A 16 4.08 -5.87 -2.40
N ILE A 17 4.66 -6.86 -3.09
CA ILE A 17 5.31 -8.00 -2.41
C ILE A 17 6.47 -7.49 -1.57
N TYR A 18 7.34 -6.67 -2.16
CA TYR A 18 8.48 -6.09 -1.46
C TYR A 18 8.03 -5.26 -0.27
N SER A 19 7.07 -4.36 -0.48
CA SER A 19 6.56 -3.48 0.58
C SER A 19 5.89 -4.27 1.70
N GLY A 20 5.16 -5.33 1.35
CA GLY A 20 4.53 -6.21 2.34
C GLY A 20 5.57 -6.96 3.18
N ILE A 21 6.62 -7.44 2.54
CA ILE A 21 7.74 -8.08 3.26
C ILE A 21 8.39 -7.07 4.22
N MET A 22 8.57 -5.82 3.76
CA MET A 22 9.16 -4.78 4.60
C MET A 22 8.28 -4.40 5.79
N HIS A 23 6.98 -4.65 5.74
CA HIS A 23 6.11 -4.51 6.90
C HIS A 23 6.54 -5.42 8.04
N PHE A 24 7.09 -6.59 7.73
CA PHE A 24 7.60 -7.51 8.75
C PHE A 24 9.04 -7.20 9.13
N VAL A 25 9.87 -6.83 8.17
CA VAL A 25 11.27 -6.46 8.43
C VAL A 25 11.36 -5.18 9.28
N ASN A 26 10.54 -4.18 8.96
CA ASN A 26 10.50 -2.90 9.67
C ASN A 26 9.30 -2.80 10.61
N ALA A 27 8.82 -3.92 11.13
CA ALA A 27 7.59 -3.96 11.93
C ALA A 27 7.64 -3.00 13.11
N LYS A 28 8.78 -2.90 13.78
CA LYS A 28 8.94 -2.03 14.96
C LYS A 28 8.76 -0.56 14.61
N GLY A 29 9.42 -0.10 13.54
CA GLY A 29 9.31 1.28 13.10
C GLY A 29 7.92 1.63 12.58
N LEU A 30 7.33 0.74 11.80
CA LEU A 30 5.98 0.93 11.25
C LEU A 30 4.92 0.91 12.36
N THR A 31 5.09 0.04 13.35
CA THR A 31 4.19 -0.01 14.51
C THR A 31 4.27 1.30 15.30
N GLY A 32 5.48 1.82 15.51
CA GLY A 32 5.66 3.10 16.19
C GLY A 32 4.99 4.26 15.46
N TYR A 33 5.15 4.33 14.13
CA TYR A 33 4.51 5.36 13.33
C TYR A 33 2.99 5.23 13.34
N SER A 34 2.47 3.99 13.22
CA SER A 34 1.04 3.72 13.27
C SER A 34 0.45 4.12 14.62
N LYS A 35 1.18 3.89 15.71
CA LYS A 35 0.78 4.30 17.04
C LYS A 35 0.68 5.82 17.14
N MET A 36 1.63 6.54 16.57
CA MET A 36 1.59 8.01 16.49
C MET A 36 0.33 8.50 15.78
N LYS A 37 -0.11 7.80 14.75
CA LYS A 37 -1.29 8.14 13.95
C LYS A 37 -2.58 7.59 14.58
N LYS A 38 -2.49 7.07 15.81
CA LYS A 38 -3.64 6.58 16.60
C LYS A 38 -4.37 5.40 15.96
N VAL A 39 -3.64 4.57 15.21
CA VAL A 39 -4.20 3.34 14.63
C VAL A 39 -4.46 2.36 15.77
N PRO A 40 -5.69 1.78 15.87
CA PRO A 40 -5.96 0.77 16.90
C PRO A 40 -5.17 -0.50 16.63
N ALA A 41 -4.69 -1.16 17.69
CA ALA A 41 -3.88 -2.37 17.60
C ALA A 41 -2.79 -2.25 16.53
N PRO A 42 -1.86 -1.29 16.66
CA PRO A 42 -0.94 -0.94 15.55
C PRO A 42 -0.06 -2.09 15.10
N SER A 43 0.43 -2.94 16.00
CA SER A 43 1.25 -4.09 15.64
C SER A 43 0.47 -5.09 14.78
N PHE A 44 -0.78 -5.36 15.17
CA PHE A 44 -1.68 -6.24 14.41
C PHE A 44 -2.00 -5.64 13.05
N ALA A 45 -2.28 -4.33 13.01
CA ALA A 45 -2.58 -3.63 11.75
C ALA A 45 -1.41 -3.70 10.77
N VAL A 46 -0.17 -3.53 11.24
CA VAL A 46 1.04 -3.64 10.40
C VAL A 46 1.16 -5.06 9.84
N ALA A 47 0.94 -6.09 10.65
CA ALA A 47 1.02 -7.48 10.19
C ALA A 47 -0.07 -7.81 9.18
N VAL A 48 -1.31 -7.42 9.45
CA VAL A 48 -2.45 -7.69 8.54
C VAL A 48 -2.25 -6.98 7.20
N THR A 49 -1.87 -5.70 7.23
CA THR A 49 -1.66 -4.95 5.99
C THR A 49 -0.48 -5.51 5.19
N GLY A 50 0.58 -5.96 5.86
CA GLY A 50 1.68 -6.65 5.20
C GLY A 50 1.23 -7.89 4.45
N ILE A 51 0.36 -8.71 5.08
CA ILE A 51 -0.20 -9.91 4.44
C ILE A 51 -1.09 -9.51 3.25
N LEU A 52 -1.93 -8.51 3.39
CA LEU A 52 -2.78 -8.02 2.29
C LEU A 52 -1.94 -7.60 1.09
N MET A 53 -0.84 -6.89 1.33
CA MET A 53 0.06 -6.44 0.27
C MET A 53 0.74 -7.61 -0.44
N ILE A 54 1.21 -8.61 0.30
CA ILE A 54 1.86 -9.78 -0.28
C ILE A 54 0.88 -10.58 -1.12
N LEU A 55 -0.30 -10.89 -0.57
CA LEU A 55 -1.30 -11.68 -1.28
C LEU A 55 -1.81 -10.94 -2.52
N GLY A 56 -2.12 -9.65 -2.38
CA GLY A 56 -2.55 -8.84 -3.51
C GLY A 56 -1.48 -8.73 -4.60
N GLY A 57 -0.24 -8.50 -4.18
CA GLY A 57 0.89 -8.42 -5.10
C GLY A 57 1.14 -9.73 -5.85
N LEU A 58 1.04 -10.86 -5.16
CA LEU A 58 1.20 -12.18 -5.78
C LEU A 58 0.11 -12.45 -6.81
N GLY A 59 -1.15 -12.12 -6.49
CA GLY A 59 -2.26 -12.33 -7.42
C GLY A 59 -2.08 -11.52 -8.70
N ILE A 60 -1.61 -10.28 -8.60
CA ILE A 60 -1.35 -9.45 -9.77
C ILE A 60 -0.15 -9.99 -10.55
N LEU A 61 0.93 -10.33 -9.85
CA LEU A 61 2.16 -10.84 -10.49
C LEU A 61 1.88 -12.09 -11.32
N PHE A 62 1.15 -13.05 -10.74
CA PHE A 62 0.87 -14.32 -11.39
C PHE A 62 -0.45 -14.34 -12.17
N ASN A 63 -1.15 -13.22 -12.21
CA ASN A 63 -2.42 -13.08 -12.93
C ASN A 63 -3.46 -14.11 -12.45
N VAL A 64 -3.54 -14.29 -11.14
CA VAL A 64 -4.47 -15.22 -10.49
C VAL A 64 -5.37 -14.42 -9.55
N ASP A 65 -6.68 -14.65 -9.67
CA ASP A 65 -7.68 -13.96 -8.82
C ASP A 65 -7.42 -12.44 -8.75
N VAL A 66 -7.27 -11.83 -9.93
CA VAL A 66 -6.87 -10.42 -10.05
C VAL A 66 -7.88 -9.49 -9.37
N GLN A 67 -9.18 -9.75 -9.52
CA GLN A 67 -10.21 -8.91 -8.91
C GLN A 67 -10.10 -8.90 -7.39
N GLU A 68 -9.97 -10.09 -6.80
CA GLU A 68 -9.82 -10.24 -5.36
C GLU A 68 -8.52 -9.61 -4.88
N SER A 69 -7.46 -9.76 -5.66
CA SER A 69 -6.17 -9.15 -5.36
C SER A 69 -6.25 -7.62 -5.35
N VAL A 70 -6.95 -7.04 -6.32
CA VAL A 70 -7.19 -5.60 -6.39
C VAL A 70 -7.97 -5.14 -5.16
N ILE A 71 -9.00 -5.89 -4.76
CA ILE A 71 -9.79 -5.57 -3.57
C ILE A 71 -8.92 -5.56 -2.32
N LEU A 72 -8.06 -6.57 -2.14
CA LEU A 72 -7.15 -6.63 -0.99
C LEU A 72 -6.24 -5.40 -0.94
N LEU A 73 -5.69 -5.01 -2.09
CA LEU A 73 -4.81 -3.84 -2.17
C LEU A 73 -5.57 -2.54 -1.91
N LEU A 74 -6.82 -2.43 -2.38
CA LEU A 74 -7.65 -1.25 -2.10
C LEU A 74 -8.01 -1.16 -0.63
N ILE A 75 -8.31 -2.28 0.02
CA ILE A 75 -8.57 -2.33 1.46
C ILE A 75 -7.38 -1.82 2.25
N PHE A 76 -6.16 -2.13 1.79
CA PHE A 76 -4.94 -1.59 2.38
C PHE A 76 -4.72 -0.12 2.03
N MET A 77 -4.79 0.21 0.74
CA MET A 77 -4.34 1.52 0.23
C MET A 77 -5.23 2.67 0.66
N ILE A 78 -6.54 2.48 0.65
CA ILE A 78 -7.46 3.59 0.92
C ILE A 78 -7.32 4.09 2.37
N PRO A 79 -7.48 3.23 3.41
CA PRO A 79 -7.30 3.71 4.78
C PRO A 79 -5.88 4.21 5.05
N THR A 80 -4.88 3.50 4.55
CA THR A 80 -3.47 3.84 4.80
C THR A 80 -3.14 5.21 4.23
N THR A 81 -3.61 5.52 3.02
CA THR A 81 -3.33 6.81 2.39
C THR A 81 -3.91 7.97 3.21
N PHE A 82 -5.13 7.83 3.70
CA PHE A 82 -5.78 8.90 4.45
C PHE A 82 -5.31 9.01 5.90
N ILE A 83 -4.84 7.91 6.49
CA ILE A 83 -4.37 7.92 7.88
C ILE A 83 -2.89 8.25 7.98
N MET A 84 -2.06 7.60 7.15
CA MET A 84 -0.60 7.69 7.26
C MET A 84 -0.01 8.87 6.50
N HIS A 85 -0.70 9.37 5.48
CA HIS A 85 -0.25 10.49 4.66
C HIS A 85 -1.21 11.68 4.78
N ASP A 86 -1.63 11.98 6.00
CA ASP A 86 -2.57 13.06 6.33
C ASP A 86 -1.84 14.41 6.39
N PHE A 87 -1.31 14.85 5.26
CA PHE A 87 -0.47 16.04 5.18
C PHE A 87 -1.18 17.32 5.68
N TRP A 88 -2.51 17.33 5.63
CA TRP A 88 -3.30 18.48 6.10
C TRP A 88 -3.22 18.68 7.61
N ASN A 89 -2.76 17.66 8.35
CA ASN A 89 -2.56 17.73 9.80
C ASN A 89 -1.13 18.06 10.19
N ASP A 90 -0.20 18.09 9.22
CA ASP A 90 1.20 18.39 9.51
C ASP A 90 1.41 19.89 9.68
N LYS A 91 2.15 20.26 10.73
CA LYS A 91 2.50 21.65 11.02
C LYS A 91 3.86 22.01 10.43
N ASP A 92 4.77 21.05 10.37
CA ASP A 92 6.09 21.26 9.79
C ASP A 92 6.02 21.20 8.27
N ALA A 93 6.54 22.24 7.60
CA ALA A 93 6.47 22.36 6.14
C ALA A 93 7.16 21.21 5.42
N HIS A 94 8.28 20.71 5.96
CA HIS A 94 9.03 19.62 5.35
C HIS A 94 8.23 18.31 5.41
N MET A 95 7.69 17.98 6.59
CA MET A 95 6.86 16.78 6.77
C MET A 95 5.58 16.87 5.94
N LYS A 96 4.95 18.04 5.90
CA LYS A 96 3.75 18.28 5.11
C LYS A 96 4.01 18.03 3.63
N GLY A 97 5.13 18.53 3.10
CA GLY A 97 5.53 18.31 1.72
C GLY A 97 5.75 16.83 1.40
N ASN A 98 6.46 16.12 2.27
CA ASN A 98 6.72 14.69 2.10
C ASN A 98 5.44 13.87 2.14
N ASN A 99 4.55 14.15 3.08
CA ASN A 99 3.27 13.44 3.19
C ASN A 99 2.34 13.76 2.04
N LYS A 100 2.37 14.98 1.53
CA LYS A 100 1.58 15.35 0.35
C LYS A 100 2.04 14.56 -0.87
N ILE A 101 3.35 14.42 -1.08
CA ILE A 101 3.90 13.59 -2.16
C ILE A 101 3.45 12.14 -2.00
N GLY A 102 3.55 11.60 -0.79
CA GLY A 102 3.09 10.24 -0.50
C GLY A 102 1.60 10.05 -0.75
N PHE A 103 0.79 11.02 -0.34
CA PHE A 103 -0.66 11.01 -0.56
C PHE A 103 -0.99 10.98 -2.06
N LEU A 104 -0.40 11.90 -2.83
CA LEU A 104 -0.66 11.98 -4.27
C LEU A 104 -0.19 10.73 -5.00
N LYS A 105 0.97 10.19 -4.63
CA LYS A 105 1.49 8.95 -5.22
C LYS A 105 0.57 7.78 -4.92
N ASN A 106 0.09 7.67 -3.70
CA ASN A 106 -0.84 6.60 -3.34
C ASN A 106 -2.19 6.76 -4.02
N MET A 107 -2.66 8.00 -4.21
CA MET A 107 -3.88 8.23 -4.99
C MET A 107 -3.73 7.76 -6.43
N ALA A 108 -2.57 7.96 -7.03
CA ALA A 108 -2.29 7.46 -8.38
C ALA A 108 -2.32 5.92 -8.42
N ILE A 109 -1.76 5.26 -7.39
CA ILE A 109 -1.81 3.80 -7.29
C ILE A 109 -3.25 3.31 -7.10
N ILE A 110 -4.02 3.99 -6.27
CA ILE A 110 -5.45 3.67 -6.08
C ILE A 110 -6.19 3.78 -7.41
N GLY A 111 -5.93 4.85 -8.17
CA GLY A 111 -6.50 5.01 -9.51
C GLY A 111 -6.15 3.85 -10.45
N ALA A 112 -4.87 3.42 -10.44
CA ALA A 112 -4.44 2.27 -11.23
C ALA A 112 -5.16 0.98 -10.81
N LEU A 113 -5.33 0.76 -9.51
CA LEU A 113 -6.07 -0.40 -9.00
C LEU A 113 -7.52 -0.39 -9.45
N LEU A 114 -8.17 0.78 -9.39
CA LEU A 114 -9.55 0.91 -9.87
C LEU A 114 -9.66 0.62 -11.36
N MET A 115 -8.66 1.03 -12.15
CA MET A 115 -8.63 0.72 -13.59
C MET A 115 -8.43 -0.77 -13.87
N MET A 116 -7.78 -1.50 -12.97
CA MET A 116 -7.56 -2.94 -13.08
C MET A 116 -8.79 -3.75 -12.65
N PHE A 117 -9.72 -3.13 -11.99
CA PHE A 117 -10.94 -3.80 -11.51
C PHE A 117 -11.96 -3.89 -12.64
N HIS A 118 -12.35 -5.13 -12.97
CA HIS A 118 -13.29 -5.37 -14.07
C HIS A 118 -14.52 -6.15 -13.64
#